data_bec9424618240954cac4aa82dcd12162
#
_entry.id   bec9424618240954cac4aa82dcd12162
#
_cell.length_a   1.000
_cell.length_b   1.000
_cell.length_c   1.000
_cell.angle_alpha   90.00
_cell.angle_beta   90.00
_cell.angle_gamma   90.00
#
_symmetry.space_group_name_H-M   'P 1'
#
loop_
_entity.id
_entity.type
_entity.pdbx_description
1 polymer ?
#
loop_
_entity_poly.entity_id
_entity_poly.type
_entity_poly.pdbx_seq_one_letter_code
_entity_poly.pdbx_strand_id
1 'polypeptide(L)'
;MTTNKENFKYCHQIMKEHSKSFSYAFDFLPEQERQAVWVIYAVCRIIDDSIDVHENPQILKDIHEDISYIENTSDISHHEFKSNQSIMVALYVVSQHYTIEYQSFYNLIQSVYEDQNFEMFETDEALLNYCYGVAGTVGEVLTPVLAQSPNKETYATARKLGEALQITNILRDVGEDFENGRIYFSESSLARFDVSIENEFNHRISNQYIDLWEYFAAIAEDDYEIALSNIDTFNKEAQPIIELAAVIYRAILDEVRKASYTLHRRVYVSKLNKAKLYRKIKNKYQL
;
A
#
# COMPACT_ATOMS: atom_id res chain seq x y z
N MET A 1 8.60 -19.60 23.87
CA MET A 1 9.00 -18.90 22.64
C MET A 1 8.26 -19.52 21.47
N THR A 2 7.49 -18.75 20.75
CA THR A 2 6.87 -19.18 19.48
C THR A 2 7.97 -19.54 18.48
N THR A 3 7.75 -20.57 17.65
CA THR A 3 8.72 -20.92 16.61
C THR A 3 8.68 -19.90 15.48
N ASN A 4 9.77 -19.70 14.72
CA ASN A 4 9.78 -18.82 13.56
C ASN A 4 8.63 -19.13 12.60
N LYS A 5 8.27 -20.42 12.44
CA LYS A 5 7.15 -20.85 11.61
C LYS A 5 5.79 -20.31 12.09
N GLU A 6 5.59 -20.26 13.41
CA GLU A 6 4.36 -19.70 14.01
C GLU A 6 4.30 -18.19 13.81
N ASN A 7 5.43 -17.48 13.92
CA ASN A 7 5.51 -16.05 13.69
C ASN A 7 5.19 -15.69 12.23
N PHE A 8 5.75 -16.41 11.24
CA PHE A 8 5.39 -16.23 9.83
C PHE A 8 3.92 -16.54 9.55
N LYS A 9 3.36 -17.59 10.16
CA LYS A 9 1.93 -17.91 10.02
C LYS A 9 1.04 -16.80 10.59
N TYR A 10 1.44 -16.21 11.69
CA TYR A 10 0.73 -15.06 12.27
C TYR A 10 0.74 -13.85 11.32
N CYS A 11 1.89 -13.48 10.76
CA CYS A 11 1.99 -12.42 9.76
C CYS A 11 1.13 -12.70 8.51
N HIS A 12 1.11 -13.96 8.04
CA HIS A 12 0.26 -14.38 6.92
C HIS A 12 -1.23 -14.23 7.23
N GLN A 13 -1.64 -14.54 8.47
CA GLN A 13 -3.03 -14.37 8.89
C GLN A 13 -3.45 -12.91 8.84
N ILE A 14 -2.62 -11.99 9.36
CA ILE A 14 -2.85 -10.54 9.27
C ILE A 14 -3.05 -10.12 7.82
N MET A 15 -2.16 -10.52 6.92
CA MET A 15 -2.28 -10.16 5.51
C MET A 15 -3.58 -10.70 4.88
N LYS A 16 -3.99 -11.93 5.20
CA LYS A 16 -5.24 -12.54 4.69
C LYS A 16 -6.49 -11.82 5.17
N GLU A 17 -6.49 -11.38 6.41
CA GLU A 17 -7.63 -10.69 7.02
C GLU A 17 -7.81 -9.30 6.41
N HIS A 18 -6.73 -8.55 6.19
CA HIS A 18 -6.77 -7.17 5.75
C HIS A 18 -6.66 -6.97 4.23
N SER A 19 -6.02 -7.89 3.51
CA SER A 19 -5.87 -7.77 2.05
C SER A 19 -5.94 -9.09 1.30
N LYS A 20 -7.17 -9.53 1.01
CA LYS A 20 -7.42 -10.77 0.25
C LYS A 20 -6.80 -10.77 -1.16
N SER A 21 -6.70 -9.60 -1.79
CA SER A 21 -6.15 -9.48 -3.14
C SER A 21 -4.63 -9.61 -3.15
N PHE A 22 -3.95 -8.93 -2.22
CA PHE A 22 -2.51 -9.04 -2.07
C PHE A 22 -2.11 -10.43 -1.59
N SER A 23 -2.76 -10.97 -0.54
CA SER A 23 -2.50 -12.32 -0.07
C SER A 23 -2.59 -13.33 -1.20
N TYR A 24 -3.66 -13.27 -2.00
CA TYR A 24 -3.83 -14.17 -3.14
C TYR A 24 -2.70 -14.05 -4.17
N ALA A 25 -2.27 -12.84 -4.50
CA ALA A 25 -1.20 -12.64 -5.48
C ALA A 25 0.17 -13.09 -4.95
N PHE A 26 0.54 -12.65 -3.75
CA PHE A 26 1.86 -12.91 -3.18
C PHE A 26 2.04 -14.34 -2.65
N ASP A 27 0.96 -15.10 -2.43
CA ASP A 27 1.04 -16.51 -2.06
C ASP A 27 1.66 -17.41 -3.17
N PHE A 28 1.81 -16.90 -4.40
CA PHE A 28 2.50 -17.61 -5.50
C PHE A 28 4.01 -17.40 -5.52
N LEU A 29 4.58 -16.49 -4.69
CA LEU A 29 6.03 -16.33 -4.57
C LEU A 29 6.69 -17.60 -3.99
N PRO A 30 7.98 -17.84 -4.29
CA PRO A 30 8.80 -18.80 -3.56
C PRO A 30 8.69 -18.60 -2.04
N GLU A 31 8.89 -19.67 -1.27
CA GLU A 31 8.56 -19.68 0.16
C GLU A 31 9.24 -18.56 0.94
N GLN A 32 10.52 -18.31 0.68
CA GLN A 32 11.31 -17.34 1.44
C GLN A 32 10.85 -15.91 1.15
N GLU A 33 10.68 -15.54 -0.11
CA GLU A 33 10.16 -14.23 -0.54
C GLU A 33 8.73 -14.02 -0.03
N ARG A 34 7.89 -15.04 -0.15
CA ARG A 34 6.51 -14.99 0.33
C ARG A 34 6.42 -14.72 1.82
N GLN A 35 7.24 -15.40 2.63
CA GLN A 35 7.32 -15.17 4.07
C GLN A 35 7.79 -13.76 4.40
N ALA A 36 8.80 -13.25 3.68
CA ALA A 36 9.29 -11.89 3.86
C ALA A 36 8.22 -10.84 3.53
N VAL A 37 7.46 -11.03 2.45
CA VAL A 37 6.33 -10.16 2.09
C VAL A 37 5.24 -10.17 3.17
N TRP A 38 4.89 -11.34 3.74
CA TRP A 38 3.91 -11.40 4.83
C TRP A 38 4.35 -10.60 6.06
N VAL A 39 5.65 -10.67 6.40
CA VAL A 39 6.21 -9.95 7.55
C VAL A 39 6.21 -8.45 7.30
N ILE A 40 6.71 -8.00 6.15
CA ILE A 40 6.72 -6.58 5.79
C ILE A 40 5.29 -6.02 5.79
N TYR A 41 4.34 -6.75 5.18
CA TYR A 41 2.92 -6.37 5.22
C TYR A 41 2.39 -6.24 6.65
N ALA A 42 2.71 -7.21 7.53
CA ALA A 42 2.26 -7.18 8.91
C ALA A 42 2.84 -5.98 9.68
N VAL A 43 4.12 -5.62 9.44
CA VAL A 43 4.73 -4.41 10.02
C VAL A 43 4.01 -3.15 9.53
N CYS A 44 3.81 -3.00 8.22
CA CYS A 44 3.07 -1.84 7.67
C CYS A 44 1.65 -1.77 8.25
N ARG A 45 0.97 -2.92 8.39
CA ARG A 45 -0.40 -2.95 8.91
C ARG A 45 -0.50 -2.53 10.38
N ILE A 46 0.42 -2.94 11.25
CA ILE A 46 0.40 -2.46 12.65
C ILE A 46 0.78 -0.98 12.78
N ILE A 47 1.55 -0.44 11.82
CA ILE A 47 1.81 1.00 11.73
C ILE A 47 0.50 1.72 11.40
N ASP A 48 -0.21 1.32 10.34
CA ASP A 48 -1.50 1.93 9.95
C ASP A 48 -2.53 1.82 11.07
N ASP A 49 -2.74 0.62 11.64
CA ASP A 49 -3.74 0.37 12.68
C ASP A 49 -3.48 1.17 13.97
N SER A 50 -2.25 1.61 14.22
CA SER A 50 -1.89 2.37 15.43
C SER A 50 -2.68 3.68 15.56
N ILE A 51 -2.98 4.33 14.45
CA ILE A 51 -3.74 5.58 14.40
C ILE A 51 -5.18 5.30 13.94
N ASP A 52 -5.38 4.57 12.85
CA ASP A 52 -6.71 4.36 12.26
C ASP A 52 -7.65 3.53 13.14
N VAL A 53 -7.12 2.60 13.94
CA VAL A 53 -7.92 1.69 14.79
C VAL A 53 -7.75 1.99 16.26
N HIS A 54 -6.52 2.25 16.70
CA HIS A 54 -6.19 2.38 18.12
C HIS A 54 -6.11 3.81 18.61
N GLU A 55 -6.05 4.79 17.71
CA GLU A 55 -5.89 6.22 18.03
C GLU A 55 -4.77 6.47 19.07
N ASN A 56 -3.70 5.66 19.01
CA ASN A 56 -2.66 5.64 20.03
C ASN A 56 -1.25 5.82 19.45
N PRO A 57 -0.73 7.06 19.43
CA PRO A 57 0.60 7.36 18.89
C PRO A 57 1.75 6.69 19.67
N GLN A 58 1.51 6.21 20.90
CA GLN A 58 2.54 5.47 21.64
C GLN A 58 2.90 4.15 20.96
N ILE A 59 1.93 3.52 20.28
CA ILE A 59 2.17 2.30 19.50
C ILE A 59 3.18 2.56 18.38
N LEU A 60 3.06 3.69 17.66
CA LEU A 60 4.04 4.09 16.63
C LEU A 60 5.44 4.26 17.19
N LYS A 61 5.56 4.85 18.38
CA LYS A 61 6.84 5.01 19.05
C LYS A 61 7.44 3.66 19.44
N ASP A 62 6.62 2.75 19.97
CA ASP A 62 7.05 1.40 20.34
C ASP A 62 7.51 0.62 19.11
N ILE A 63 6.79 0.72 17.97
CA ILE A 63 7.17 0.11 16.69
C ILE A 63 8.50 0.70 16.20
N HIS A 64 8.66 2.03 16.24
CA HIS A 64 9.89 2.69 15.83
C HIS A 64 11.10 2.23 16.66
N GLU A 65 10.95 2.16 17.99
CA GLU A 65 12.01 1.68 18.88
C GLU A 65 12.37 0.22 18.61
N ASP A 66 11.38 -0.65 18.38
CA ASP A 66 11.59 -2.06 18.04
C ASP A 66 12.30 -2.24 16.70
N ILE A 67 11.90 -1.50 15.66
CA ILE A 67 12.57 -1.51 14.35
C ILE A 67 14.01 -1.01 14.48
N SER A 68 14.23 0.08 15.22
CA SER A 68 15.57 0.63 15.45
C SER A 68 16.46 -0.35 16.24
N TYR A 69 15.89 -1.10 17.17
CA TYR A 69 16.63 -2.16 17.85
C TYR A 69 17.05 -3.26 16.87
N ILE A 70 16.14 -3.75 16.01
CA ILE A 70 16.44 -4.76 14.98
C ILE A 70 17.53 -4.29 14.03
N GLU A 71 17.47 -3.03 13.57
CA GLU A 71 18.47 -2.44 12.67
C GLU A 71 19.88 -2.47 13.27
N ASN A 72 20.01 -2.29 14.58
CA ASN A 72 21.29 -2.10 15.26
C ASN A 72 21.77 -3.32 16.06
N THR A 73 21.05 -4.44 16.04
CA THR A 73 21.42 -5.65 16.80
C THR A 73 21.79 -6.82 15.92
N SER A 74 22.66 -7.68 16.41
CA SER A 74 22.95 -9.01 15.83
C SER A 74 22.27 -10.16 16.60
N ASP A 75 21.62 -9.89 17.74
CA ASP A 75 21.00 -10.91 18.59
C ASP A 75 19.76 -10.35 19.32
N ILE A 76 18.67 -11.10 19.24
CA ILE A 76 17.40 -10.79 19.91
C ILE A 76 17.00 -11.83 20.99
N SER A 77 17.90 -12.76 21.35
CA SER A 77 17.56 -13.94 22.17
C SER A 77 16.92 -13.63 23.52
N HIS A 78 17.19 -12.45 24.09
CA HIS A 78 16.70 -12.01 25.40
C HIS A 78 15.93 -10.69 25.32
N HIS A 79 15.57 -10.24 24.11
CA HIS A 79 14.85 -8.99 23.92
C HIS A 79 13.34 -9.22 23.89
N GLU A 80 12.60 -8.41 24.64
CA GLU A 80 11.14 -8.33 24.58
C GLU A 80 10.77 -7.08 23.82
N PHE A 81 10.15 -7.28 22.64
CA PHE A 81 9.67 -6.19 21.80
C PHE A 81 8.41 -5.56 22.42
N LYS A 82 8.31 -4.24 22.31
CA LYS A 82 7.25 -3.44 22.92
C LYS A 82 5.94 -3.48 22.13
N SER A 83 6.04 -3.51 20.81
CA SER A 83 4.88 -3.43 19.91
C SER A 83 4.23 -4.79 19.67
N ASN A 84 4.91 -5.70 18.99
CA ASN A 84 4.42 -7.04 18.70
C ASN A 84 5.56 -8.04 18.59
N GLN A 85 5.69 -8.91 19.60
CA GLN A 85 6.77 -9.90 19.69
C GLN A 85 6.86 -10.79 18.45
N SER A 86 5.75 -11.33 17.96
CA SER A 86 5.75 -12.26 16.83
C SER A 86 6.15 -11.62 15.52
N ILE A 87 5.67 -10.40 15.26
CA ILE A 87 5.98 -9.65 14.03
C ILE A 87 7.46 -9.21 14.06
N MET A 88 7.93 -8.66 15.19
CA MET A 88 9.30 -8.15 15.30
C MET A 88 10.35 -9.28 15.26
N VAL A 89 10.09 -10.43 15.88
CA VAL A 89 10.95 -11.61 15.71
C VAL A 89 10.98 -12.07 14.26
N ALA A 90 9.84 -12.08 13.57
CA ALA A 90 9.80 -12.43 12.15
C ALA A 90 10.55 -11.41 11.28
N LEU A 91 10.43 -10.09 11.56
CA LEU A 91 11.18 -9.04 10.87
C LEU A 91 12.69 -9.21 11.06
N TYR A 92 13.13 -9.52 12.27
CA TYR A 92 14.55 -9.83 12.52
C TYR A 92 15.02 -11.03 11.68
N VAL A 93 14.23 -12.10 11.59
CA VAL A 93 14.60 -13.26 10.74
C VAL A 93 14.69 -12.86 9.27
N VAL A 94 13.76 -12.04 8.78
CA VAL A 94 13.80 -11.53 7.40
C VAL A 94 15.04 -10.67 7.17
N SER A 95 15.43 -9.82 8.12
CA SER A 95 16.60 -8.95 8.02
C SER A 95 17.95 -9.71 7.97
N GLN A 96 17.96 -10.98 8.37
CA GLN A 96 19.16 -11.84 8.22
C GLN A 96 19.35 -12.37 6.78
N HIS A 97 18.30 -12.27 5.94
CA HIS A 97 18.31 -12.79 4.57
C HIS A 97 18.20 -11.69 3.50
N TYR A 98 17.61 -10.56 3.85
CA TYR A 98 17.37 -9.42 2.95
C TYR A 98 17.89 -8.13 3.56
N THR A 99 18.43 -7.26 2.74
CA THR A 99 18.72 -5.87 3.15
C THR A 99 17.40 -5.14 3.34
N ILE A 100 17.11 -4.68 4.56
CA ILE A 100 15.87 -3.95 4.85
C ILE A 100 16.11 -2.46 4.69
N GLU A 101 15.21 -1.79 3.98
CA GLU A 101 15.18 -0.33 3.86
C GLU A 101 14.50 0.29 5.09
N TYR A 102 15.21 0.31 6.22
CA TYR A 102 14.67 0.78 7.51
C TYR A 102 14.18 2.22 7.43
N GLN A 103 14.87 3.09 6.65
CA GLN A 103 14.45 4.48 6.49
C GLN A 103 13.04 4.59 5.90
N SER A 104 12.65 3.68 5.01
CA SER A 104 11.31 3.67 4.44
C SER A 104 10.24 3.27 5.46
N PHE A 105 10.55 2.42 6.44
CA PHE A 105 9.66 2.19 7.59
C PHE A 105 9.55 3.43 8.47
N TYR A 106 10.65 4.15 8.73
CA TYR A 106 10.59 5.38 9.52
C TYR A 106 9.80 6.47 8.81
N ASN A 107 9.93 6.58 7.50
CA ASN A 107 9.14 7.51 6.69
C ASN A 107 7.65 7.15 6.75
N LEU A 108 7.29 5.86 6.67
CA LEU A 108 5.91 5.40 6.83
C LEU A 108 5.35 5.75 8.22
N ILE A 109 6.11 5.46 9.28
CA ILE A 109 5.72 5.80 10.67
C ILE A 109 5.48 7.31 10.80
N GLN A 110 6.36 8.14 10.23
CA GLN A 110 6.22 9.59 10.26
C GLN A 110 4.96 10.05 9.53
N SER A 111 4.68 9.51 8.35
CA SER A 111 3.49 9.87 7.56
C SER A 111 2.19 9.46 8.27
N VAL A 112 2.15 8.28 8.88
CA VAL A 112 0.99 7.82 9.68
C VAL A 112 0.84 8.64 10.97
N TYR A 113 1.94 9.06 11.59
CA TYR A 113 1.88 9.96 12.75
C TYR A 113 1.29 11.33 12.39
N GLU A 114 1.66 11.88 11.24
CA GLU A 114 1.12 13.16 10.75
C GLU A 114 -0.37 13.06 10.43
N ASP A 115 -0.86 11.89 9.98
CA ASP A 115 -2.27 11.63 9.67
C ASP A 115 -3.19 11.63 10.91
N GLN A 116 -2.62 11.57 12.13
CA GLN A 116 -3.37 11.67 13.39
C GLN A 116 -4.16 12.99 13.49
N ASN A 117 -3.58 14.09 12.99
CA ASN A 117 -4.20 15.40 12.94
C ASN A 117 -4.43 15.77 11.47
N PHE A 118 -5.23 14.96 10.77
CA PHE A 118 -5.48 15.16 9.36
C PHE A 118 -5.99 16.57 9.07
N GLU A 119 -5.26 17.30 8.24
CA GLU A 119 -5.67 18.55 7.63
C GLU A 119 -5.71 18.36 6.11
N MET A 120 -6.62 19.05 5.44
CA MET A 120 -6.71 19.00 3.99
C MET A 120 -5.40 19.46 3.36
N PHE A 121 -4.97 18.78 2.30
CA PHE A 121 -3.76 19.15 1.57
C PHE A 121 -3.97 20.47 0.81
N GLU A 122 -3.08 21.44 0.97
CA GLU A 122 -3.16 22.72 0.24
C GLU A 122 -2.95 22.51 -1.28
N THR A 123 -2.03 21.62 -1.66
CA THR A 123 -1.62 21.40 -3.05
C THR A 123 -1.64 19.92 -3.45
N ASP A 124 -1.70 19.67 -4.77
CA ASP A 124 -1.59 18.32 -5.33
C ASP A 124 -0.25 17.69 -5.00
N GLU A 125 0.83 18.49 -4.93
CA GLU A 125 2.15 18.00 -4.53
C GLU A 125 2.14 17.46 -3.09
N ALA A 126 1.46 18.14 -2.16
CA ALA A 126 1.31 17.67 -0.78
C ALA A 126 0.54 16.35 -0.71
N LEU A 127 -0.54 16.22 -1.47
CA LEU A 127 -1.27 14.95 -1.61
C LEU A 127 -0.39 13.82 -2.18
N LEU A 128 0.37 14.09 -3.23
CA LEU A 128 1.24 13.09 -3.85
C LEU A 128 2.39 12.69 -2.91
N ASN A 129 2.93 13.63 -2.13
CA ASN A 129 3.92 13.34 -1.08
C ASN A 129 3.31 12.46 0.02
N TYR A 130 2.06 12.68 0.39
CA TYR A 130 1.34 11.79 1.29
C TYR A 130 1.21 10.37 0.69
N CYS A 131 0.80 10.25 -0.57
CA CYS A 131 0.72 8.94 -1.25
C CYS A 131 2.07 8.23 -1.27
N TYR A 132 3.18 8.94 -1.48
CA TYR A 132 4.51 8.40 -1.32
C TYR A 132 4.74 7.92 0.11
N GLY A 133 4.45 8.76 1.12
CA GLY A 133 4.71 8.46 2.53
C GLY A 133 4.01 7.20 3.04
N VAL A 134 2.73 6.99 2.65
CA VAL A 134 1.93 5.86 3.15
C VAL A 134 1.95 4.62 2.25
N ALA A 135 2.40 4.72 0.99
CA ALA A 135 2.37 3.59 0.06
C ALA A 135 3.63 3.45 -0.81
N GLY A 136 4.24 4.54 -1.27
CA GLY A 136 5.52 4.50 -1.98
C GLY A 136 6.62 3.89 -1.13
N THR A 137 6.67 4.24 0.15
CA THR A 137 7.59 3.66 1.15
C THR A 137 7.42 2.16 1.33
N VAL A 138 6.18 1.65 1.28
CA VAL A 138 5.89 0.21 1.32
C VAL A 138 6.49 -0.50 0.10
N GLY A 139 6.38 0.12 -1.08
CA GLY A 139 7.06 -0.36 -2.29
C GLY A 139 8.58 -0.44 -2.10
N GLU A 140 9.19 0.56 -1.49
CA GLU A 140 10.63 0.59 -1.21
C GLU A 140 11.06 -0.53 -0.27
N VAL A 141 10.33 -0.77 0.83
CA VAL A 141 10.66 -1.85 1.79
C VAL A 141 10.53 -3.23 1.15
N LEU A 142 9.57 -3.41 0.22
CA LEU A 142 9.40 -4.68 -0.49
C LEU A 142 10.47 -4.92 -1.58
N THR A 143 11.10 -3.87 -2.08
CA THR A 143 12.02 -3.94 -3.22
C THR A 143 13.18 -4.93 -3.02
N PRO A 144 13.91 -4.96 -1.89
CA PRO A 144 15.02 -5.92 -1.71
C PRO A 144 14.57 -7.39 -1.65
N VAL A 145 13.30 -7.64 -1.35
CA VAL A 145 12.72 -8.99 -1.36
C VAL A 145 12.34 -9.40 -2.79
N LEU A 146 11.81 -8.46 -3.57
CA LEU A 146 11.26 -8.71 -4.91
C LEU A 146 12.29 -8.53 -6.04
N ALA A 147 13.47 -7.99 -5.72
CA ALA A 147 14.56 -7.78 -6.67
C ALA A 147 15.92 -8.17 -6.05
N GLN A 148 16.62 -9.11 -6.67
CA GLN A 148 17.91 -9.63 -6.14
C GLN A 148 19.04 -8.58 -6.13
N SER A 149 19.01 -7.63 -7.05
CA SER A 149 20.01 -6.58 -7.18
C SER A 149 19.32 -5.26 -7.53
N PRO A 150 18.55 -4.68 -6.58
CA PRO A 150 17.78 -3.49 -6.86
C PRO A 150 18.69 -2.29 -7.09
N ASN A 151 18.34 -1.46 -8.04
CA ASN A 151 18.99 -0.20 -8.36
C ASN A 151 18.02 0.98 -8.16
N LYS A 152 18.45 2.19 -8.45
CA LYS A 152 17.60 3.39 -8.30
C LYS A 152 16.31 3.32 -9.12
N GLU A 153 16.36 2.70 -10.30
CA GLU A 153 15.19 2.53 -11.17
C GLU A 153 14.19 1.52 -10.58
N THR A 154 14.69 0.42 -10.01
CA THR A 154 13.86 -0.57 -9.30
C THR A 154 13.09 0.08 -8.15
N TYR A 155 13.77 0.87 -7.30
CA TYR A 155 13.12 1.60 -6.20
C TYR A 155 12.13 2.65 -6.71
N ALA A 156 12.48 3.40 -7.77
CA ALA A 156 11.57 4.38 -8.37
C ALA A 156 10.31 3.71 -8.93
N THR A 157 10.46 2.54 -9.56
CA THR A 157 9.36 1.73 -10.09
C THR A 157 8.44 1.22 -8.98
N ALA A 158 9.02 0.68 -7.90
CA ALA A 158 8.25 0.21 -6.74
C ALA A 158 7.48 1.35 -6.06
N ARG A 159 8.12 2.51 -5.92
CA ARG A 159 7.52 3.73 -5.38
C ARG A 159 6.33 4.17 -6.21
N LYS A 160 6.48 4.28 -7.54
CA LYS A 160 5.41 4.67 -8.46
C LYS A 160 4.22 3.72 -8.41
N LEU A 161 4.48 2.43 -8.29
CA LEU A 161 3.41 1.46 -8.08
C LEU A 161 2.66 1.70 -6.76
N GLY A 162 3.38 1.94 -5.66
CA GLY A 162 2.78 2.25 -4.37
C GLY A 162 1.91 3.51 -4.42
N GLU A 163 2.42 4.59 -5.01
CA GLU A 163 1.70 5.85 -5.20
C GLU A 163 0.41 5.64 -6.02
N ALA A 164 0.48 4.91 -7.15
CA ALA A 164 -0.68 4.58 -7.97
C ALA A 164 -1.75 3.80 -7.20
N LEU A 165 -1.33 2.83 -6.37
CA LEU A 165 -2.23 2.07 -5.51
C LEU A 165 -2.95 2.99 -4.51
N GLN A 166 -2.25 3.93 -3.91
CA GLN A 166 -2.83 4.85 -2.92
C GLN A 166 -3.78 5.86 -3.57
N ILE A 167 -3.40 6.46 -4.70
CA ILE A 167 -4.30 7.33 -5.46
C ILE A 167 -5.58 6.55 -5.83
N THR A 168 -5.46 5.29 -6.25
CA THR A 168 -6.62 4.44 -6.56
C THR A 168 -7.50 4.20 -5.33
N ASN A 169 -6.91 4.02 -4.13
CA ASN A 169 -7.67 3.90 -2.88
C ASN A 169 -8.45 5.19 -2.60
N ILE A 170 -7.77 6.34 -2.65
CA ILE A 170 -8.41 7.66 -2.46
C ILE A 170 -9.58 7.85 -3.42
N LEU A 171 -9.38 7.57 -4.70
CA LEU A 171 -10.41 7.71 -5.73
C LEU A 171 -11.58 6.74 -5.58
N ARG A 172 -11.37 5.58 -5.00
CA ARG A 172 -12.41 4.58 -4.70
C ARG A 172 -13.23 4.95 -3.47
N ASP A 173 -12.57 5.52 -2.47
CA ASP A 173 -13.11 5.63 -1.12
C ASP A 173 -13.58 7.06 -0.76
N VAL A 174 -13.65 8.00 -1.73
CA VAL A 174 -14.02 9.42 -1.51
C VAL A 174 -15.25 9.60 -0.61
N GLY A 175 -16.30 8.79 -0.81
CA GLY A 175 -17.51 8.89 0.00
C GLY A 175 -17.35 8.37 1.41
N GLU A 176 -16.64 7.25 1.60
CA GLU A 176 -16.31 6.67 2.91
C GLU A 176 -15.38 7.61 3.70
N ASP A 177 -14.39 8.18 3.02
CA ASP A 177 -13.45 9.14 3.63
C ASP A 177 -14.19 10.42 4.07
N PHE A 178 -15.11 10.93 3.24
CA PHE A 178 -15.93 12.08 3.59
C PHE A 178 -16.82 11.83 4.81
N GLU A 179 -17.46 10.66 4.91
CA GLU A 179 -18.24 10.27 6.09
C GLU A 179 -17.37 10.19 7.36
N ASN A 180 -16.08 9.87 7.20
CA ASN A 180 -15.09 9.86 8.28
C ASN A 180 -14.43 11.23 8.53
N GLY A 181 -14.92 12.30 7.89
CA GLY A 181 -14.41 13.66 8.06
C GLY A 181 -13.11 13.95 7.32
N ARG A 182 -12.73 13.12 6.33
CA ARG A 182 -11.49 13.27 5.55
C ARG A 182 -11.79 13.60 4.09
N ILE A 183 -11.10 14.58 3.55
CA ILE A 183 -11.10 14.92 2.11
C ILE A 183 -9.65 14.92 1.64
N TYR A 184 -9.27 13.93 0.84
CA TYR A 184 -7.90 13.81 0.36
C TYR A 184 -7.58 14.69 -0.86
N PHE A 185 -8.58 15.09 -1.66
CA PHE A 185 -8.33 16.05 -2.74
C PHE A 185 -7.80 17.37 -2.18
N SER A 186 -6.78 17.94 -2.84
CA SER A 186 -6.19 19.20 -2.41
C SER A 186 -7.15 20.37 -2.53
N GLU A 187 -6.99 21.38 -1.67
CA GLU A 187 -7.74 22.65 -1.76
C GLU A 187 -7.56 23.30 -3.14
N SER A 188 -6.33 23.27 -3.67
CA SER A 188 -6.02 23.83 -4.98
C SER A 188 -6.78 23.14 -6.11
N SER A 189 -6.90 21.80 -6.08
CA SER A 189 -7.66 21.04 -7.09
C SER A 189 -9.15 21.22 -6.92
N LEU A 190 -9.68 21.19 -5.70
CA LEU A 190 -11.10 21.46 -5.44
C LEU A 190 -11.50 22.85 -5.97
N ALA A 191 -10.69 23.86 -5.70
CA ALA A 191 -10.91 25.21 -6.22
C ALA A 191 -10.79 25.30 -7.75
N ARG A 192 -9.77 24.62 -8.34
CA ARG A 192 -9.53 24.61 -9.79
C ARG A 192 -10.69 24.02 -10.57
N PHE A 193 -11.31 22.95 -10.07
CA PHE A 193 -12.41 22.24 -10.71
C PHE A 193 -13.78 22.75 -10.24
N ASP A 194 -13.85 23.70 -9.30
CA ASP A 194 -15.08 24.21 -8.70
C ASP A 194 -15.94 23.09 -8.08
N VAL A 195 -15.31 22.24 -7.25
CA VAL A 195 -15.91 21.06 -6.63
C VAL A 195 -16.02 21.24 -5.11
N SER A 196 -17.17 20.88 -4.56
CA SER A 196 -17.39 20.68 -3.13
C SER A 196 -17.80 19.22 -2.88
N ILE A 197 -16.97 18.44 -2.19
CA ILE A 197 -17.26 17.04 -1.90
C ILE A 197 -18.57 16.88 -1.12
N GLU A 198 -18.88 17.78 -0.20
CA GLU A 198 -20.14 17.80 0.52
C GLU A 198 -21.35 17.94 -0.43
N ASN A 199 -21.27 18.82 -1.43
CA ASN A 199 -22.32 18.98 -2.42
C ASN A 199 -22.45 17.75 -3.32
N GLU A 200 -21.35 17.14 -3.75
CA GLU A 200 -21.36 15.92 -4.56
C GLU A 200 -21.95 14.74 -3.79
N PHE A 201 -21.61 14.62 -2.49
CA PHE A 201 -22.13 13.56 -1.62
C PHE A 201 -23.63 13.72 -1.37
N ASN A 202 -24.11 14.95 -1.13
CA ASN A 202 -25.50 15.20 -0.77
C ASN A 202 -26.47 15.32 -1.95
N HIS A 203 -25.93 15.45 -3.18
CA HIS A 203 -26.77 15.69 -4.38
C HIS A 203 -26.42 14.69 -5.49
N ARG A 204 -26.23 15.20 -6.70
CA ARG A 204 -25.86 14.39 -7.86
C ARG A 204 -24.44 14.69 -8.27
N ILE A 205 -23.70 13.65 -8.64
CA ILE A 205 -22.36 13.78 -9.21
C ILE A 205 -22.35 14.75 -10.40
N SER A 206 -21.54 15.79 -10.29
CA SER A 206 -21.36 16.82 -11.32
C SER A 206 -20.31 16.42 -12.36
N ASN A 207 -20.31 17.10 -13.51
CA ASN A 207 -19.24 16.93 -14.47
C ASN A 207 -17.89 17.46 -13.94
N GLN A 208 -17.92 18.51 -13.12
CA GLN A 208 -16.74 19.08 -12.47
C GLN A 208 -16.06 18.06 -11.55
N TYR A 209 -16.84 17.31 -10.76
CA TYR A 209 -16.32 16.24 -9.95
C TYR A 209 -15.72 15.10 -10.81
N ILE A 210 -16.40 14.73 -11.91
CA ILE A 210 -15.85 13.73 -12.84
C ILE A 210 -14.51 14.20 -13.41
N ASP A 211 -14.40 15.47 -13.84
CA ASP A 211 -13.17 16.04 -14.36
C ASP A 211 -12.03 16.05 -13.30
N LEU A 212 -12.34 16.39 -12.05
CA LEU A 212 -11.40 16.31 -10.92
C LEU A 212 -10.95 14.86 -10.69
N TRP A 213 -11.90 13.92 -10.63
CA TRP A 213 -11.63 12.51 -10.40
C TRP A 213 -10.74 11.93 -11.51
N GLU A 214 -11.07 12.22 -12.79
CA GLU A 214 -10.30 11.77 -13.96
C GLU A 214 -8.90 12.41 -14.03
N TYR A 215 -8.73 13.63 -13.54
CA TYR A 215 -7.41 14.24 -13.41
C TYR A 215 -6.48 13.42 -12.51
N PHE A 216 -6.94 13.01 -11.34
CA PHE A 216 -6.14 12.15 -10.45
C PHE A 216 -6.06 10.70 -10.94
N ALA A 217 -7.10 10.20 -11.60
CA ALA A 217 -7.06 8.87 -12.21
C ALA A 217 -6.00 8.78 -13.32
N ALA A 218 -5.83 9.84 -14.12
CA ALA A 218 -4.77 9.91 -15.13
C ALA A 218 -3.37 9.82 -14.49
N ILE A 219 -3.14 10.50 -13.36
CA ILE A 219 -1.86 10.42 -12.62
C ILE A 219 -1.62 8.97 -12.15
N ALA A 220 -2.62 8.31 -11.58
CA ALA A 220 -2.49 6.92 -11.16
C ALA A 220 -2.25 5.98 -12.36
N GLU A 221 -2.92 6.20 -13.48
CA GLU A 221 -2.77 5.38 -14.69
C GLU A 221 -1.38 5.53 -15.31
N ASP A 222 -0.83 6.75 -15.34
CA ASP A 222 0.55 7.02 -15.78
C ASP A 222 1.57 6.33 -14.87
N ASP A 223 1.38 6.38 -13.54
CA ASP A 223 2.26 5.71 -12.58
C ASP A 223 2.19 4.17 -12.70
N TYR A 224 1.00 3.59 -12.96
CA TYR A 224 0.87 2.17 -13.32
C TYR A 224 1.61 1.83 -14.61
N GLU A 225 1.54 2.69 -15.62
CA GLU A 225 2.21 2.45 -16.90
C GLU A 225 3.73 2.51 -16.75
N ILE A 226 4.27 3.48 -16.00
CA ILE A 226 5.69 3.57 -15.65
C ILE A 226 6.12 2.30 -14.92
N ALA A 227 5.37 1.87 -13.88
CA ALA A 227 5.71 0.69 -13.10
C ALA A 227 5.69 -0.59 -13.93
N LEU A 228 4.70 -0.75 -14.81
CA LEU A 228 4.59 -1.95 -15.66
C LEU A 228 5.60 -1.96 -16.80
N SER A 229 6.04 -0.80 -17.28
CA SER A 229 7.08 -0.69 -18.32
C SER A 229 8.47 -1.08 -17.81
N ASN A 230 8.71 -0.92 -16.49
CA ASN A 230 9.99 -1.24 -15.85
C ASN A 230 9.93 -2.49 -14.98
N ILE A 231 8.94 -3.36 -15.20
CA ILE A 231 8.72 -4.56 -14.38
C ILE A 231 9.87 -5.57 -14.44
N ASP A 232 10.66 -5.54 -15.50
CA ASP A 232 11.85 -6.38 -15.70
C ASP A 232 12.99 -6.07 -14.75
N THR A 233 12.94 -4.95 -14.01
CA THR A 233 13.88 -4.63 -12.93
C THR A 233 13.70 -5.52 -11.70
N PHE A 234 12.58 -6.24 -11.59
CA PHE A 234 12.28 -7.20 -10.52
C PHE A 234 12.63 -8.64 -10.92
N ASN A 235 12.75 -9.52 -9.92
CA ASN A 235 12.97 -10.95 -10.14
C ASN A 235 11.88 -11.55 -11.03
N LYS A 236 12.24 -12.48 -11.89
CA LYS A 236 11.30 -13.12 -12.85
C LYS A 236 10.10 -13.74 -12.16
N GLU A 237 10.30 -14.32 -10.99
CA GLU A 237 9.26 -14.93 -10.17
C GLU A 237 8.31 -13.88 -9.55
N ALA A 238 8.80 -12.68 -9.29
CA ALA A 238 8.02 -11.57 -8.73
C ALA A 238 7.22 -10.80 -9.81
N GLN A 239 7.74 -10.69 -11.04
CA GLN A 239 7.11 -9.91 -12.11
C GLN A 239 5.63 -10.23 -12.34
N PRO A 240 5.21 -11.51 -12.53
CA PRO A 240 3.79 -11.82 -12.77
C PRO A 240 2.89 -11.45 -11.57
N ILE A 241 3.44 -11.47 -10.37
CA ILE A 241 2.73 -11.19 -9.13
C ILE A 241 2.54 -9.69 -8.95
N ILE A 242 3.58 -8.92 -9.19
CA ILE A 242 3.56 -7.45 -9.18
C ILE A 242 2.59 -6.95 -10.27
N GLU A 243 2.69 -7.48 -11.49
CA GLU A 243 1.78 -7.11 -12.58
C GLU A 243 0.33 -7.48 -12.26
N LEU A 244 0.09 -8.65 -11.66
CA LEU A 244 -1.26 -9.05 -11.24
C LEU A 244 -1.85 -8.08 -10.21
N ALA A 245 -1.07 -7.68 -9.21
CA ALA A 245 -1.50 -6.70 -8.21
C ALA A 245 -1.83 -5.36 -8.88
N ALA A 246 -0.94 -4.85 -9.73
CA ALA A 246 -1.11 -3.60 -10.46
C ALA A 246 -2.38 -3.59 -11.32
N VAL A 247 -2.60 -4.63 -12.15
CA VAL A 247 -3.77 -4.66 -13.05
C VAL A 247 -5.09 -4.87 -12.31
N ILE A 248 -5.09 -5.57 -11.16
CA ILE A 248 -6.30 -5.71 -10.33
C ILE A 248 -6.67 -4.36 -9.71
N TYR A 249 -5.68 -3.62 -9.19
CA TYR A 249 -5.93 -2.30 -8.60
C TYR A 249 -6.32 -1.26 -9.65
N ARG A 250 -5.61 -1.18 -10.76
CA ARG A 250 -5.98 -0.30 -11.88
C ARG A 250 -7.42 -0.56 -12.35
N ALA A 251 -7.87 -1.82 -12.37
CA ALA A 251 -9.24 -2.15 -12.74
C ALA A 251 -10.31 -1.61 -11.76
N ILE A 252 -9.92 -1.18 -10.54
CA ILE A 252 -10.84 -0.50 -9.60
C ILE A 252 -11.29 0.84 -10.21
N LEU A 253 -10.40 1.58 -10.87
CA LEU A 253 -10.75 2.84 -11.54
C LEU A 253 -11.88 2.63 -12.56
N ASP A 254 -11.79 1.57 -13.37
CA ASP A 254 -12.84 1.21 -14.33
C ASP A 254 -14.17 0.83 -13.64
N GLU A 255 -14.11 0.18 -12.48
CA GLU A 255 -15.33 -0.16 -11.74
C GLU A 255 -15.99 1.09 -11.12
N VAL A 256 -15.20 2.11 -10.69
CA VAL A 256 -15.73 3.42 -10.24
C VAL A 256 -16.39 4.15 -11.40
N ARG A 257 -15.77 4.21 -12.58
CA ARG A 257 -16.35 4.78 -13.82
C ARG A 257 -17.68 4.10 -14.17
N LYS A 258 -17.74 2.77 -14.18
CA LYS A 258 -18.97 1.98 -14.44
C LYS A 258 -20.06 2.23 -13.40
N ALA A 259 -19.67 2.53 -12.17
CA ALA A 259 -20.60 2.87 -11.08
C ALA A 259 -20.99 4.36 -11.11
N SER A 260 -20.67 5.10 -12.19
CA SER A 260 -20.94 6.54 -12.35
C SER A 260 -20.37 7.36 -11.18
N TYR A 261 -19.14 7.05 -10.76
CA TYR A 261 -18.38 7.76 -9.72
C TYR A 261 -19.11 7.87 -8.39
N THR A 262 -19.90 6.86 -8.03
CA THR A 262 -20.73 6.86 -6.81
C THR A 262 -19.91 7.08 -5.53
N LEU A 263 -20.41 7.94 -4.63
CA LEU A 263 -19.84 8.20 -3.31
C LEU A 263 -20.52 7.39 -2.18
N HIS A 264 -21.64 6.70 -2.48
CA HIS A 264 -22.47 6.07 -1.46
C HIS A 264 -22.19 4.58 -1.24
N ARG A 265 -21.24 4.03 -1.94
CA ARG A 265 -20.83 2.63 -1.80
C ARG A 265 -19.43 2.40 -2.32
N ARG A 266 -18.68 1.60 -1.62
CA ARG A 266 -17.39 1.11 -2.09
C ARG A 266 -17.56 0.13 -3.24
N VAL A 267 -16.80 0.30 -4.31
CA VAL A 267 -16.83 -0.58 -5.48
C VAL A 267 -15.64 -1.55 -5.47
N TYR A 268 -15.83 -2.72 -6.09
CA TYR A 268 -14.83 -3.77 -6.09
C TYR A 268 -14.75 -4.44 -7.47
N VAL A 269 -13.55 -4.83 -7.85
CA VAL A 269 -13.35 -5.73 -8.99
C VAL A 269 -13.98 -7.09 -8.68
N SER A 270 -14.91 -7.54 -9.51
CA SER A 270 -15.62 -8.80 -9.30
C SER A 270 -14.67 -10.00 -9.31
N LYS A 271 -15.05 -11.09 -8.61
CA LYS A 271 -14.28 -12.36 -8.64
C LYS A 271 -14.04 -12.87 -10.06
N LEU A 272 -15.03 -12.71 -10.94
CA LEU A 272 -14.94 -13.12 -12.34
C LEU A 272 -13.91 -12.28 -13.10
N ASN A 273 -13.90 -10.96 -12.90
CA ASN A 273 -12.93 -10.06 -13.53
C ASN A 273 -11.50 -10.32 -12.99
N LYS A 274 -11.33 -10.51 -11.68
CA LYS A 274 -10.04 -10.93 -11.10
C LYS A 274 -9.52 -12.23 -11.72
N ALA A 275 -10.39 -13.23 -11.90
CA ALA A 275 -10.03 -14.51 -12.55
C ALA A 275 -9.63 -14.33 -14.03
N LYS A 276 -10.28 -13.42 -14.76
CA LYS A 276 -9.89 -13.09 -16.14
C LYS A 276 -8.51 -12.43 -16.20
N LEU A 277 -8.25 -11.45 -15.32
CA LEU A 277 -6.94 -10.79 -15.20
C LEU A 277 -5.85 -11.80 -14.86
N TYR A 278 -6.07 -12.64 -13.86
CA TYR A 278 -5.15 -13.73 -13.51
C TYR A 278 -4.83 -14.64 -14.70
N ARG A 279 -5.85 -15.07 -15.45
CA ARG A 279 -5.64 -15.91 -16.64
C ARG A 279 -4.80 -15.20 -17.70
N LYS A 280 -5.02 -13.89 -17.90
CA LYS A 280 -4.22 -13.08 -18.83
C LYS A 280 -2.74 -13.05 -18.42
N ILE A 281 -2.47 -12.79 -17.13
CA ILE A 281 -1.11 -12.79 -16.58
C ILE A 281 -0.47 -14.17 -16.70
N LYS A 282 -1.19 -15.23 -16.29
CA LYS A 282 -0.73 -16.61 -16.41
C LYS A 282 -0.30 -16.94 -17.83
N ASN A 283 -1.11 -16.58 -18.83
CA ASN A 283 -0.78 -16.82 -20.23
C ASN A 283 0.44 -16.00 -20.70
N LYS A 284 0.57 -14.74 -20.26
CA LYS A 284 1.70 -13.86 -20.60
C LYS A 284 3.04 -14.44 -20.11
N TYR A 285 3.06 -14.93 -18.86
CA TYR A 285 4.27 -15.46 -18.21
C TYR A 285 4.43 -16.98 -18.34
N GLN A 286 3.53 -17.68 -19.00
CA GLN A 286 3.55 -19.14 -19.23
C GLN A 286 3.61 -19.95 -17.91
N LEU A 287 2.83 -19.54 -16.92
CA LEU A 287 2.75 -20.14 -15.58
C LEU A 287 1.77 -21.32 -15.52
#